data_5ff575ee944db863191466850b9e50d0
#
_entry.id   5ff575ee944db863191466850b9e50d0
#
_cell.length_a   1.000
_cell.length_b   1.000
_cell.length_c   1.000
_cell.angle_alpha   90.00
_cell.angle_beta   90.00
_cell.angle_gamma   90.00
#
_symmetry.space_group_name_H-M   'P 1'
#
loop_
_entity.id
_entity.type
_entity.pdbx_description
1 polymer ?
#
loop_
_entity_poly.entity_id
_entity_poly.type
_entity_poly.pdbx_seq_one_letter_code
_entity_poly.pdbx_strand_id
1 'polypeptide(L)'
;ESDRIRLIGFPVDITNSARATIAHSWPRGISWERFYAGSYEFKLHGRPWDGKAESGIFARRLVRNLLASLYSAGWVMIFSTDVSKKARDKDTFIFRHQSPPPPPAEWISIAFSNYNKIRLIDAPPDLAWALDRSISVARAPRAMYEYSPGVAELLLNSFYWLAQGSTTMHARQLLLQLVLTLEEHGFTVYASVDQKNTYQDDRSETDTWHLCRPTGWRPGMPVFHR
;
A
#
# COMPACT_ATOMS: atom_id res chain seq x y z
N GLU A 1 2.53 -14.24 11.32
CA GLU A 1 1.18 -14.30 11.94
C GLU A 1 0.20 -13.42 11.15
N SER A 2 -1.03 -13.88 10.96
CA SER A 2 -2.01 -13.27 10.04
C SER A 2 -2.80 -12.09 10.65
N ASP A 3 -2.56 -11.74 11.91
CA ASP A 3 -3.44 -10.85 12.69
C ASP A 3 -2.69 -9.90 13.64
N ARG A 4 -1.37 -9.70 13.47
CA ARG A 4 -0.58 -8.93 14.44
C ARG A 4 0.20 -7.79 13.80
N ILE A 5 0.35 -6.71 14.60
CA ILE A 5 1.25 -5.58 14.37
C ILE A 5 2.12 -5.45 15.62
N ARG A 6 3.42 -5.28 15.42
CA ARG A 6 4.39 -5.07 16.50
C ARG A 6 5.17 -3.79 16.26
N LEU A 7 5.28 -2.99 17.30
CA LEU A 7 6.08 -1.78 17.33
C LEU A 7 7.29 -2.01 18.23
N ILE A 8 8.49 -1.79 17.69
CA ILE A 8 9.76 -1.98 18.39
C ILE A 8 10.48 -0.64 18.45
N GLY A 9 10.84 -0.18 19.65
CA GLY A 9 11.60 1.04 19.86
C GLY A 9 10.84 2.35 19.63
N PHE A 10 9.53 2.31 19.42
CA PHE A 10 8.72 3.52 19.31
C PHE A 10 8.33 4.07 20.71
N PRO A 11 8.26 5.40 20.88
CA PRO A 11 7.77 6.01 22.10
C PRO A 11 6.25 5.79 22.31
N VAL A 12 5.77 6.05 23.53
CA VAL A 12 4.39 5.74 23.95
C VAL A 12 3.34 6.53 23.16
N ASP A 13 3.62 7.78 22.85
CA ASP A 13 2.73 8.63 22.03
C ASP A 13 2.51 8.05 20.63
N ILE A 14 3.55 7.50 20.01
CA ILE A 14 3.46 6.79 18.71
C ILE A 14 2.65 5.50 18.85
N THR A 15 2.83 4.76 19.95
CA THR A 15 2.02 3.57 20.23
C THR A 15 0.53 3.93 20.38
N ASN A 16 0.22 5.04 21.05
CA ASN A 16 -1.15 5.55 21.20
C ASN A 16 -1.73 6.01 19.84
N SER A 17 -0.94 6.70 19.03
CA SER A 17 -1.34 7.10 17.67
C SER A 17 -1.61 5.88 16.79
N ALA A 18 -0.77 4.86 16.84
CA ALA A 18 -0.98 3.61 16.12
C ALA A 18 -2.27 2.90 16.55
N ARG A 19 -2.56 2.85 17.86
CA ARG A 19 -3.81 2.29 18.39
C ARG A 19 -5.03 3.00 17.81
N ALA A 20 -5.04 4.34 17.84
CA ALA A 20 -6.12 5.14 17.27
C ALA A 20 -6.27 4.90 15.75
N THR A 21 -5.16 4.85 15.03
CA THR A 21 -5.13 4.58 13.60
C THR A 21 -5.69 3.19 13.27
N ILE A 22 -5.31 2.16 14.04
CA ILE A 22 -5.85 0.80 13.86
C ILE A 22 -7.36 0.79 14.11
N ALA A 23 -7.82 1.39 15.21
CA ALA A 23 -9.24 1.43 15.55
C ALA A 23 -10.08 2.14 14.47
N HIS A 24 -9.54 3.18 13.85
CA HIS A 24 -10.20 3.90 12.76
C HIS A 24 -10.20 3.13 11.44
N SER A 25 -9.09 2.45 11.11
CA SER A 25 -8.87 1.88 9.79
C SER A 25 -9.28 0.42 9.64
N TRP A 26 -9.35 -0.33 10.74
CA TRP A 26 -9.74 -1.73 10.75
C TRP A 26 -11.11 -1.91 11.40
N PRO A 27 -12.18 -2.19 10.65
CA PRO A 27 -13.56 -2.20 11.15
C PRO A 27 -13.81 -3.20 12.29
N ARG A 28 -13.01 -4.28 12.35
CA ARG A 28 -13.12 -5.29 13.41
C ARG A 28 -12.38 -4.92 14.68
N GLY A 29 -11.53 -3.88 14.64
CA GLY A 29 -10.80 -3.36 15.77
C GLY A 29 -9.69 -4.25 16.32
N ILE A 30 -9.19 -3.86 17.49
CA ILE A 30 -8.15 -4.55 18.25
C ILE A 30 -8.80 -5.58 19.17
N SER A 31 -8.30 -6.82 19.15
CA SER A 31 -8.76 -7.89 20.03
C SER A 31 -8.15 -7.77 21.43
N TRP A 32 -6.83 -7.54 21.46
CA TRP A 32 -6.06 -7.25 22.67
C TRP A 32 -4.70 -6.67 22.29
N GLU A 33 -4.02 -6.13 23.28
CA GLU A 33 -2.68 -5.57 23.14
C GLU A 33 -1.83 -5.86 24.38
N ARG A 34 -0.51 -5.93 24.21
CA ARG A 34 0.42 -6.23 25.31
C ARG A 34 1.85 -5.85 24.97
N PHE A 35 2.70 -5.81 26.00
CA PHE A 35 4.13 -5.92 25.81
C PHE A 35 4.53 -7.37 25.52
N TYR A 36 5.36 -7.58 24.51
CA TYR A 36 5.83 -8.88 24.08
C TYR A 36 7.27 -8.81 23.56
N ALA A 37 8.21 -9.50 24.24
CA ALA A 37 9.61 -9.66 23.79
C ALA A 37 10.26 -8.35 23.30
N GLY A 38 10.16 -7.27 24.07
CA GLY A 38 10.75 -5.97 23.73
C GLY A 38 9.95 -5.16 22.70
N SER A 39 8.77 -5.62 22.32
CA SER A 39 7.85 -4.91 21.42
C SER A 39 6.51 -4.60 22.08
N TYR A 40 5.77 -3.66 21.52
CA TYR A 40 4.35 -3.49 21.80
C TYR A 40 3.54 -4.17 20.69
N GLU A 41 2.74 -5.16 21.07
CA GLU A 41 2.00 -6.02 20.15
C GLU A 41 0.50 -5.71 20.19
N PHE A 42 -0.08 -5.45 19.02
CA PHE A 42 -1.53 -5.40 18.79
C PHE A 42 -1.97 -6.68 18.10
N LYS A 43 -2.97 -7.36 18.64
CA LYS A 43 -3.70 -8.42 17.96
C LYS A 43 -5.02 -7.87 17.44
N LEU A 44 -5.26 -8.04 16.16
CA LEU A 44 -6.46 -7.57 15.49
C LEU A 44 -7.52 -8.66 15.47
N HIS A 45 -8.79 -8.27 15.51
CA HIS A 45 -9.87 -9.22 15.24
C HIS A 45 -9.87 -9.65 13.77
N GLY A 46 -10.03 -10.94 13.53
CA GLY A 46 -10.00 -11.54 12.20
C GLY A 46 -8.58 -11.76 11.68
N ARG A 47 -8.43 -11.72 10.37
CA ARG A 47 -7.15 -11.98 9.69
C ARG A 47 -6.90 -10.93 8.60
N PRO A 48 -6.44 -9.72 8.96
CA PRO A 48 -6.24 -8.64 8.00
C PRO A 48 -5.28 -9.05 6.86
N TRP A 49 -4.24 -9.80 7.18
CA TRP A 49 -3.22 -10.19 6.20
C TRP A 49 -3.63 -11.36 5.29
N ASP A 50 -4.76 -12.00 5.57
CA ASP A 50 -5.39 -13.01 4.70
C ASP A 50 -6.63 -12.43 3.98
N GLY A 51 -6.82 -11.11 4.04
CA GLY A 51 -8.03 -10.42 3.60
C GLY A 51 -8.31 -10.58 2.12
N LYS A 52 -9.52 -11.07 1.80
CA LYS A 52 -10.07 -11.17 0.44
C LYS A 52 -11.13 -10.10 0.23
N ALA A 53 -11.33 -9.70 -1.01
CA ALA A 53 -12.36 -8.73 -1.39
C ALA A 53 -12.29 -7.45 -0.54
N GLU A 54 -13.36 -7.08 0.12
CA GLU A 54 -13.49 -5.85 0.91
C GLU A 54 -12.52 -5.82 2.12
N SER A 55 -12.35 -6.94 2.82
CA SER A 55 -11.40 -6.99 3.94
C SER A 55 -9.95 -6.77 3.49
N GLY A 56 -9.61 -7.12 2.26
CA GLY A 56 -8.32 -6.79 1.66
C GLY A 56 -8.14 -5.29 1.40
N ILE A 57 -9.22 -4.56 1.08
CA ILE A 57 -9.19 -3.09 0.95
C ILE A 57 -8.93 -2.45 2.32
N PHE A 58 -9.66 -2.88 3.35
CA PHE A 58 -9.44 -2.37 4.71
C PHE A 58 -8.02 -2.65 5.23
N ALA A 59 -7.45 -3.80 4.93
CA ALA A 59 -6.06 -4.11 5.30
C ALA A 59 -5.06 -3.15 4.63
N ARG A 60 -5.28 -2.80 3.37
CA ARG A 60 -4.44 -1.84 2.64
C ARG A 60 -4.59 -0.43 3.18
N ARG A 61 -5.83 0.00 3.46
CA ARG A 61 -6.10 1.27 4.16
C ARG A 61 -5.42 1.33 5.52
N LEU A 62 -5.47 0.24 6.29
CA LEU A 62 -4.82 0.14 7.59
C LEU A 62 -3.30 0.38 7.50
N VAL A 63 -2.60 -0.33 6.61
CA VAL A 63 -1.14 -0.15 6.45
C VAL A 63 -0.82 1.25 5.97
N ARG A 64 -1.52 1.75 4.93
CA ARG A 64 -1.35 3.12 4.45
C ARG A 64 -1.53 4.16 5.55
N ASN A 65 -2.59 4.04 6.34
CA ASN A 65 -2.89 5.00 7.39
C ASN A 65 -1.86 4.94 8.53
N LEU A 66 -1.32 3.76 8.85
CA LEU A 66 -0.20 3.62 9.79
C LEU A 66 1.06 4.31 9.26
N LEU A 67 1.39 4.09 7.98
CA LEU A 67 2.52 4.78 7.34
C LEU A 67 2.33 6.30 7.35
N ALA A 68 1.13 6.79 7.02
CA ALA A 68 0.79 8.21 7.03
C ALA A 68 0.89 8.81 8.45
N SER A 69 0.39 8.11 9.46
CA SER A 69 0.46 8.54 10.86
C SER A 69 1.90 8.64 11.35
N LEU A 70 2.72 7.63 11.08
CA LEU A 70 4.14 7.63 11.42
C LEU A 70 4.89 8.75 10.70
N TYR A 71 4.64 8.92 9.39
CA TYR A 71 5.24 9.98 8.58
C TYR A 71 4.93 11.36 9.13
N SER A 72 3.67 11.64 9.47
CA SER A 72 3.24 12.92 10.05
C SER A 72 3.87 13.20 11.42
N ALA A 73 4.21 12.14 12.16
CA ALA A 73 4.92 12.23 13.43
C ALA A 73 6.46 12.28 13.29
N GLY A 74 6.98 12.40 12.07
CA GLY A 74 8.42 12.46 11.80
C GLY A 74 9.12 11.10 11.67
N TRP A 75 8.37 9.98 11.76
CA TRP A 75 8.94 8.65 11.55
C TRP A 75 8.85 8.25 10.08
N VAL A 76 9.95 8.46 9.36
CA VAL A 76 10.05 8.18 7.92
C VAL A 76 10.58 6.78 7.71
N MET A 77 9.91 5.99 6.90
CA MET A 77 10.35 4.64 6.54
C MET A 77 11.62 4.72 5.68
N ILE A 78 12.64 3.95 6.06
CA ILE A 78 13.91 3.89 5.32
C ILE A 78 13.83 2.77 4.28
N PHE A 79 13.39 1.59 4.70
CA PHE A 79 13.21 0.42 3.86
C PHE A 79 12.29 -0.61 4.53
N SER A 80 11.80 -1.55 3.74
CA SER A 80 11.19 -2.80 4.21
C SER A 80 12.14 -3.97 3.95
N THR A 81 12.04 -4.99 4.78
CA THR A 81 12.83 -6.21 4.63
C THR A 81 12.06 -7.42 5.14
N ASP A 82 12.20 -8.53 4.44
CA ASP A 82 11.84 -9.85 4.95
C ASP A 82 13.13 -10.59 5.28
N VAL A 83 13.39 -10.75 6.59
CA VAL A 83 14.58 -11.48 7.09
C VAL A 83 14.25 -12.90 7.55
N SER A 84 12.99 -13.28 7.47
CA SER A 84 12.50 -14.58 7.91
C SER A 84 12.48 -15.59 6.75
N LYS A 85 13.06 -16.77 6.98
CA LYS A 85 12.92 -17.90 6.04
C LYS A 85 11.60 -18.67 6.23
N LYS A 86 10.73 -18.19 7.11
CA LYS A 86 9.42 -18.83 7.35
C LYS A 86 8.44 -18.38 6.28
N ALA A 87 7.85 -19.34 5.60
CA ALA A 87 6.71 -19.07 4.73
C ALA A 87 5.64 -18.28 5.50
N ARG A 88 5.13 -17.17 4.90
CA ARG A 88 4.08 -16.30 5.46
C ARG A 88 4.55 -15.40 6.62
N ASP A 89 5.82 -15.14 6.76
CA ASP A 89 6.23 -13.99 7.58
C ASP A 89 5.89 -12.69 6.86
N LYS A 90 5.84 -11.60 7.59
CA LYS A 90 5.47 -10.29 7.04
C LYS A 90 6.67 -9.36 7.09
N ASP A 91 6.68 -8.44 6.15
CA ASP A 91 7.72 -7.43 6.04
C ASP A 91 7.93 -6.70 7.36
N THR A 92 9.19 -6.46 7.67
CA THR A 92 9.62 -5.58 8.75
C THR A 92 9.95 -4.22 8.16
N PHE A 93 9.29 -3.18 8.65
CA PHE A 93 9.55 -1.80 8.23
C PHE A 93 10.50 -1.12 9.20
N ILE A 94 11.54 -0.52 8.68
CA ILE A 94 12.53 0.24 9.45
C ILE A 94 12.29 1.72 9.25
N PHE A 95 12.17 2.44 10.39
CA PHE A 95 11.89 3.87 10.40
C PHE A 95 13.05 4.65 11.03
N ARG A 96 13.20 5.88 10.58
CA ARG A 96 14.09 6.88 11.19
C ARG A 96 13.24 8.07 11.61
N HIS A 97 13.47 8.54 12.84
CA HIS A 97 12.87 9.79 13.28
C HIS A 97 13.66 10.98 12.74
N GLN A 98 12.94 11.96 12.20
CA GLN A 98 13.47 13.26 11.80
C GLN A 98 12.69 14.41 12.46
N SER A 99 13.40 15.49 12.71
CA SER A 99 12.83 16.74 13.21
C SER A 99 13.41 17.90 12.41
N PRO A 100 12.59 18.79 11.81
CA PRO A 100 11.13 18.77 11.86
C PRO A 100 10.54 17.58 11.07
N PRO A 101 9.27 17.20 11.36
CA PRO A 101 8.57 16.19 10.57
C PRO A 101 8.44 16.60 9.11
N PRO A 102 8.24 15.63 8.19
CA PRO A 102 8.01 15.96 6.78
C PRO A 102 6.74 16.81 6.59
N PRO A 103 6.62 17.52 5.45
CA PRO A 103 5.40 18.24 5.12
C PRO A 103 4.18 17.31 5.11
N PRO A 104 2.98 17.83 5.45
CA PRO A 104 1.75 17.07 5.34
C PRO A 104 1.57 16.49 3.93
N ALA A 105 1.07 15.26 3.84
CA ALA A 105 0.94 14.55 2.58
C ALA A 105 -0.42 13.86 2.43
N GLU A 106 -0.87 13.77 1.20
CA GLU A 106 -2.00 12.95 0.78
C GLU A 106 -1.51 11.52 0.47
N TRP A 107 -2.34 10.54 0.78
CA TRP A 107 -1.95 9.14 0.68
C TRP A 107 -2.96 8.30 -0.08
N ILE A 108 -2.46 7.50 -1.01
CA ILE A 108 -3.24 6.54 -1.79
C ILE A 108 -2.58 5.16 -1.74
N SER A 109 -3.30 4.13 -2.20
CA SER A 109 -2.69 2.82 -2.42
C SER A 109 -3.06 2.27 -3.78
N ILE A 110 -2.13 1.52 -4.38
CA ILE A 110 -2.35 0.76 -5.61
C ILE A 110 -2.12 -0.71 -5.30
N ALA A 111 -3.12 -1.54 -5.59
CA ALA A 111 -3.02 -2.98 -5.45
C ALA A 111 -3.13 -3.65 -6.82
N PHE A 112 -2.21 -4.55 -7.09
CA PHE A 112 -2.27 -5.43 -8.23
C PHE A 112 -3.04 -6.68 -7.82
N SER A 113 -4.14 -6.97 -8.49
CA SER A 113 -5.07 -8.01 -8.05
C SER A 113 -5.37 -8.98 -9.18
N ASN A 114 -5.59 -10.23 -8.84
CA ASN A 114 -5.77 -11.30 -9.80
C ASN A 114 -4.61 -11.28 -10.83
N TYR A 115 -4.91 -11.63 -12.09
CA TYR A 115 -3.90 -11.69 -13.16
C TYR A 115 -3.85 -10.42 -14.02
N ASN A 116 -4.87 -9.55 -13.90
CA ASN A 116 -5.09 -8.45 -14.84
C ASN A 116 -5.86 -7.27 -14.25
N LYS A 117 -5.76 -7.02 -12.93
CA LYS A 117 -6.48 -5.93 -12.29
C LYS A 117 -5.54 -5.00 -11.54
N ILE A 118 -5.84 -3.71 -11.61
CA ILE A 118 -5.22 -2.67 -10.79
C ILE A 118 -6.33 -2.01 -9.98
N ARG A 119 -6.19 -1.94 -8.67
CA ARG A 119 -7.10 -1.21 -7.78
C ARG A 119 -6.44 0.04 -7.25
N LEU A 120 -7.09 1.16 -7.52
CA LEU A 120 -6.71 2.47 -7.00
C LEU A 120 -7.56 2.73 -5.75
N ILE A 121 -6.93 2.78 -4.59
CA ILE A 121 -7.60 2.89 -3.30
C ILE A 121 -7.42 4.31 -2.79
N ASP A 122 -8.55 5.01 -2.63
CA ASP A 122 -8.66 6.41 -2.20
C ASP A 122 -7.83 7.38 -3.07
N ALA A 123 -7.69 7.05 -4.36
CA ALA A 123 -7.07 7.91 -5.34
C ALA A 123 -8.02 9.03 -5.79
N PRO A 124 -7.51 10.25 -6.04
CA PRO A 124 -8.31 11.31 -6.65
C PRO A 124 -8.90 10.87 -8.00
N PRO A 125 -10.13 11.27 -8.35
CA PRO A 125 -10.77 10.87 -9.60
C PRO A 125 -9.99 11.25 -10.86
N ASP A 126 -9.36 12.42 -10.87
CA ASP A 126 -8.52 12.91 -11.98
C ASP A 126 -7.30 12.00 -12.20
N LEU A 127 -6.66 11.52 -11.14
CA LEU A 127 -5.58 10.56 -11.22
C LEU A 127 -6.07 9.22 -11.77
N ALA A 128 -7.23 8.72 -11.31
CA ALA A 128 -7.79 7.47 -11.81
C ALA A 128 -8.06 7.54 -13.32
N TRP A 129 -8.63 8.64 -13.81
CA TRP A 129 -8.83 8.89 -15.25
C TRP A 129 -7.53 9.04 -16.03
N ALA A 130 -6.51 9.70 -15.44
CA ALA A 130 -5.20 9.83 -16.08
C ALA A 130 -4.51 8.47 -16.24
N LEU A 131 -4.55 7.64 -15.20
CA LEU A 131 -4.02 6.27 -15.23
C LEU A 131 -4.76 5.40 -16.26
N ASP A 132 -6.08 5.45 -16.32
CA ASP A 132 -6.86 4.73 -17.32
C ASP A 132 -6.44 5.13 -18.74
N ARG A 133 -6.30 6.41 -19.03
CA ARG A 133 -5.85 6.91 -20.34
C ARG A 133 -4.43 6.48 -20.67
N SER A 134 -3.49 6.62 -19.72
CA SER A 134 -2.08 6.30 -19.94
C SER A 134 -1.88 4.80 -20.24
N ILE A 135 -2.59 3.96 -19.52
CA ILE A 135 -2.59 2.52 -19.70
C ILE A 135 -3.26 2.14 -21.04
N SER A 136 -4.30 2.87 -21.47
CA SER A 136 -4.97 2.67 -22.76
C SER A 136 -4.02 2.85 -23.95
N VAL A 137 -3.11 3.81 -23.88
CA VAL A 137 -2.07 4.02 -24.89
C VAL A 137 -1.14 2.81 -24.97
N ALA A 138 -0.85 2.16 -23.85
CA ALA A 138 -0.09 0.92 -23.76
C ALA A 138 -0.88 -0.34 -24.21
N ARG A 139 -2.07 -0.17 -24.79
CA ARG A 139 -3.00 -1.24 -25.23
C ARG A 139 -3.52 -2.15 -24.11
N ALA A 140 -3.60 -1.62 -22.89
CA ALA A 140 -3.85 -2.46 -21.72
C ALA A 140 -5.28 -2.45 -21.15
N PRO A 141 -6.08 -1.36 -21.07
CA PRO A 141 -7.33 -1.44 -20.35
C PRO A 141 -8.52 -1.89 -21.18
N ARG A 142 -9.47 -2.48 -20.48
CA ARG A 142 -10.79 -2.81 -21.04
C ARG A 142 -11.94 -2.07 -20.35
N ALA A 143 -11.84 -1.77 -19.08
CA ALA A 143 -12.84 -1.05 -18.31
C ALA A 143 -12.29 -0.51 -17.01
N MET A 144 -12.78 0.65 -16.62
CA MET A 144 -12.64 1.20 -15.28
C MET A 144 -14.02 1.30 -14.64
N TYR A 145 -14.15 0.82 -13.41
CA TYR A 145 -15.41 0.90 -12.66
C TYR A 145 -15.14 1.09 -11.17
N GLU A 146 -16.12 1.60 -10.45
CA GLU A 146 -16.06 1.65 -9.00
C GLU A 146 -16.27 0.24 -8.42
N TYR A 147 -15.26 -0.28 -7.74
CA TYR A 147 -15.30 -1.60 -7.09
C TYR A 147 -15.99 -1.53 -5.73
N SER A 148 -15.74 -0.48 -4.98
CA SER A 148 -16.35 -0.14 -3.71
C SER A 148 -16.10 1.34 -3.43
N PRO A 149 -16.75 1.97 -2.42
CA PRO A 149 -16.54 3.38 -2.13
C PRO A 149 -15.07 3.77 -1.99
N GLY A 150 -14.63 4.70 -2.85
CA GLY A 150 -13.26 5.16 -2.92
C GLY A 150 -12.27 4.18 -3.57
N VAL A 151 -12.73 3.14 -4.26
CA VAL A 151 -11.87 2.17 -4.95
C VAL A 151 -12.26 2.06 -6.42
N ALA A 152 -11.43 2.58 -7.29
CA ALA A 152 -11.53 2.34 -8.72
C ALA A 152 -10.75 1.07 -9.10
N GLU A 153 -11.35 0.20 -9.89
CA GLU A 153 -10.70 -1.00 -10.45
C GLU A 153 -10.54 -0.85 -11.96
N LEU A 154 -9.29 -0.97 -12.41
CA LEU A 154 -8.93 -1.02 -13.83
C LEU A 154 -8.77 -2.49 -14.23
N LEU A 155 -9.52 -2.92 -15.23
CA LEU A 155 -9.43 -4.26 -15.81
C LEU A 155 -8.55 -4.21 -17.06
N LEU A 156 -7.44 -4.94 -17.04
CA LEU A 156 -6.50 -5.03 -18.17
C LEU A 156 -6.96 -6.12 -19.14
N ASN A 157 -6.62 -5.96 -20.41
CA ASN A 157 -7.02 -6.88 -21.50
C ASN A 157 -6.16 -8.14 -21.57
N SER A 158 -5.13 -8.29 -20.75
CA SER A 158 -4.23 -9.44 -20.73
C SER A 158 -3.79 -9.75 -19.29
N PHE A 159 -3.24 -10.94 -19.09
CA PHE A 159 -2.77 -11.42 -17.79
C PHE A 159 -1.36 -10.90 -17.49
N TYR A 160 -1.22 -9.59 -17.31
CA TYR A 160 0.07 -8.92 -17.11
C TYR A 160 0.84 -9.45 -15.91
N TRP A 161 0.14 -9.85 -14.84
CA TRP A 161 0.78 -10.33 -13.62
C TRP A 161 1.19 -11.82 -13.68
N LEU A 162 0.86 -12.51 -14.79
CA LEU A 162 1.31 -13.87 -15.11
C LEU A 162 2.22 -13.92 -16.34
N ALA A 163 2.73 -12.79 -16.78
CA ALA A 163 3.57 -12.69 -17.96
C ALA A 163 4.83 -13.56 -17.84
N GLN A 164 5.19 -14.23 -18.95
CA GLN A 164 6.37 -15.09 -19.04
C GLN A 164 7.17 -14.74 -20.29
N GLY A 165 8.48 -14.99 -20.25
CA GLY A 165 9.37 -14.72 -21.39
C GLY A 165 9.32 -13.24 -21.82
N SER A 166 9.18 -12.96 -23.10
CA SER A 166 9.16 -11.60 -23.65
C SER A 166 7.97 -10.76 -23.16
N THR A 167 6.83 -11.38 -22.78
CA THR A 167 5.66 -10.64 -22.29
C THR A 167 5.91 -10.01 -20.91
N THR A 168 6.93 -10.46 -20.16
CA THR A 168 7.34 -9.80 -18.91
C THR A 168 7.78 -8.36 -19.14
N MET A 169 8.31 -8.06 -20.33
CA MET A 169 8.73 -6.70 -20.69
C MET A 169 7.54 -5.77 -20.85
N HIS A 170 6.41 -6.26 -21.36
CA HIS A 170 5.16 -5.47 -21.45
C HIS A 170 4.63 -5.14 -20.05
N ALA A 171 4.68 -6.10 -19.11
CA ALA A 171 4.29 -5.83 -17.72
C ALA A 171 5.19 -4.77 -17.07
N ARG A 172 6.51 -4.82 -17.33
CA ARG A 172 7.45 -3.81 -16.82
C ARG A 172 7.24 -2.44 -17.44
N GLN A 173 6.98 -2.39 -18.75
CA GLN A 173 6.62 -1.13 -19.43
C GLN A 173 5.34 -0.53 -18.87
N LEU A 174 4.34 -1.36 -18.56
CA LEU A 174 3.12 -0.92 -17.87
C LEU A 174 3.43 -0.31 -16.49
N LEU A 175 4.29 -0.96 -15.69
CA LEU A 175 4.70 -0.42 -14.39
C LEU A 175 5.44 0.91 -14.53
N LEU A 176 6.32 1.05 -15.50
CA LEU A 176 7.00 2.33 -15.79
C LEU A 176 6.00 3.42 -16.17
N GLN A 177 5.02 3.09 -17.03
CA GLN A 177 3.99 4.04 -17.41
C GLN A 177 3.11 4.46 -16.22
N LEU A 178 2.79 3.52 -15.31
CA LEU A 178 2.10 3.86 -14.06
C LEU A 178 2.91 4.84 -13.23
N VAL A 179 4.20 4.57 -13.00
CA VAL A 179 5.08 5.45 -12.22
C VAL A 179 5.16 6.84 -12.84
N LEU A 180 5.38 6.95 -14.15
CA LEU A 180 5.42 8.24 -14.84
C LEU A 180 4.13 9.04 -14.65
N THR A 181 2.98 8.41 -14.84
CA THR A 181 1.68 9.08 -14.67
C THR A 181 1.44 9.49 -13.21
N LEU A 182 1.87 8.67 -12.25
CA LEU A 182 1.76 8.99 -10.83
C LEU A 182 2.63 10.21 -10.48
N GLU A 183 3.85 10.27 -10.97
CA GLU A 183 4.78 11.39 -10.76
C GLU A 183 4.28 12.68 -11.44
N GLU A 184 3.69 12.58 -12.63
CA GLU A 184 3.00 13.71 -13.29
C GLU A 184 1.87 14.30 -12.42
N HIS A 185 1.31 13.52 -11.50
CA HIS A 185 0.29 13.92 -10.53
C HIS A 185 0.86 14.13 -9.11
N GLY A 186 2.19 14.15 -8.99
CA GLY A 186 2.91 14.44 -7.74
C GLY A 186 3.03 13.26 -6.76
N PHE A 187 2.50 12.09 -7.10
CA PHE A 187 2.58 10.91 -6.24
C PHE A 187 3.86 10.12 -6.47
N THR A 188 4.54 9.77 -5.39
CA THR A 188 5.68 8.85 -5.40
C THR A 188 5.38 7.60 -4.61
N VAL A 189 5.98 6.48 -5.00
CA VAL A 189 5.89 5.23 -4.24
C VAL A 189 6.69 5.39 -2.94
N TYR A 190 5.97 5.40 -1.84
CA TYR A 190 6.57 5.49 -0.50
C TYR A 190 6.98 4.11 0.02
N ALA A 191 6.14 3.10 -0.21
CA ALA A 191 6.38 1.72 0.19
C ALA A 191 5.78 0.74 -0.81
N SER A 192 6.50 -0.33 -1.11
CA SER A 192 6.00 -1.54 -1.77
C SER A 192 5.97 -2.65 -0.73
N VAL A 193 4.82 -3.27 -0.51
CA VAL A 193 4.58 -4.15 0.64
C VAL A 193 3.84 -5.41 0.23
N ASP A 194 4.38 -6.57 0.56
CA ASP A 194 3.64 -7.83 0.50
C ASP A 194 2.64 -7.93 1.66
N GLN A 195 1.37 -7.67 1.37
CA GLN A 195 0.32 -7.60 2.38
C GLN A 195 -0.53 -8.84 2.51
N LYS A 196 -0.39 -9.83 1.63
CA LYS A 196 -1.35 -10.93 1.55
C LYS A 196 -0.72 -12.30 1.66
N ASN A 197 -1.36 -13.19 2.43
CA ASN A 197 -1.08 -14.62 2.45
C ASN A 197 -2.17 -15.36 1.67
N THR A 198 -1.85 -16.01 0.58
CA THR A 198 -2.79 -16.91 -0.10
C THR A 198 -2.58 -18.35 0.31
N TYR A 199 -3.66 -18.96 0.81
CA TYR A 199 -3.66 -20.38 1.24
C TYR A 199 -3.92 -21.37 0.10
N GLN A 200 -4.34 -20.93 -1.07
CA GLN A 200 -4.93 -21.81 -2.08
C GLN A 200 -4.26 -21.88 -3.45
N ASP A 201 -3.30 -21.00 -3.73
CA ASP A 201 -2.50 -21.09 -4.95
C ASP A 201 -1.05 -20.82 -4.60
N ASP A 202 -0.14 -21.65 -5.08
CA ASP A 202 1.33 -21.53 -4.98
C ASP A 202 1.86 -20.28 -5.74
N ARG A 203 0.99 -19.30 -5.96
CA ARG A 203 1.26 -18.08 -6.75
C ARG A 203 1.45 -16.91 -5.81
N SER A 204 2.65 -16.41 -5.76
CA SER A 204 3.02 -15.15 -5.13
C SER A 204 2.01 -14.06 -5.52
N GLU A 205 1.37 -13.42 -4.54
CA GLU A 205 0.63 -12.20 -4.79
C GLU A 205 1.60 -11.04 -4.97
N THR A 206 1.20 -10.11 -5.79
CA THR A 206 1.97 -8.90 -6.08
C THR A 206 1.86 -7.91 -4.92
N ASP A 207 2.93 -7.16 -4.71
CA ASP A 207 3.01 -6.10 -3.71
C ASP A 207 1.87 -5.08 -3.85
N THR A 208 1.53 -4.45 -2.73
CA THR A 208 0.72 -3.23 -2.71
C THR A 208 1.64 -2.03 -2.62
N TRP A 209 1.45 -1.05 -3.50
CA TRP A 209 2.14 0.23 -3.42
C TRP A 209 1.35 1.20 -2.55
N HIS A 210 2.02 1.80 -1.59
CA HIS A 210 1.53 2.94 -0.81
C HIS A 210 2.28 4.18 -1.29
N LEU A 211 1.52 5.20 -1.69
CA LEU A 211 2.06 6.38 -2.32
C LEU A 211 1.66 7.62 -1.54
N CYS A 212 2.50 8.63 -1.59
CA CYS A 212 2.20 9.92 -1.01
C CYS A 212 2.56 11.07 -1.96
N ARG A 213 1.89 12.21 -1.73
CA ARG A 213 2.12 13.48 -2.41
C ARG A 213 2.04 14.61 -1.38
N PRO A 214 2.96 15.61 -1.38
CA PRO A 214 2.82 16.75 -0.48
C PRO A 214 1.48 17.45 -0.67
N THR A 215 0.80 17.77 0.43
CA THR A 215 -0.45 18.55 0.39
C THR A 215 -0.17 19.92 -0.25
N GLY A 216 -1.00 20.31 -1.22
CA GLY A 216 -0.81 21.52 -1.97
C GLY A 216 0.15 21.41 -3.16
N TRP A 217 0.63 20.22 -3.48
CA TRP A 217 1.35 19.99 -4.72
C TRP A 217 0.49 20.37 -5.95
N ARG A 218 1.11 20.96 -6.97
CA ARG A 218 0.46 21.38 -8.22
C ARG A 218 1.29 20.91 -9.42
N PRO A 219 0.65 20.66 -10.58
CA PRO A 219 1.37 20.33 -11.81
C PRO A 219 2.52 21.32 -12.10
N GLY A 220 3.69 20.77 -12.44
CA GLY A 220 4.93 21.51 -12.63
C GLY A 220 5.79 21.73 -11.41
N MET A 221 5.31 21.40 -10.20
CA MET A 221 6.15 21.34 -9.01
C MET A 221 7.02 20.07 -9.03
N PRO A 222 8.22 20.09 -8.44
CA PRO A 222 9.06 18.91 -8.36
C PRO A 222 8.39 17.80 -7.55
N VAL A 223 8.65 16.59 -7.95
CA VAL A 223 8.23 15.39 -7.21
C VAL A 223 9.30 15.05 -6.20
N PHE A 224 8.88 14.69 -5.00
CA PHE A 224 9.81 14.42 -3.92
C PHE A 224 10.28 12.96 -3.99
N HIS A 225 11.57 12.76 -4.24
CA HIS A 225 12.22 11.47 -4.13
C HIS A 225 12.96 11.38 -2.79
N ARG A 226 12.97 10.21 -2.16
CA ARG A 226 13.72 9.92 -0.95
C ARG A 226 15.17 9.70 -1.25
#